data_f892e317fb961fa85691d61f233ba400
#
_entry.id   f892e317fb961fa85691d61f233ba400
#
_cell.length_a   1.000
_cell.length_b   1.000
_cell.length_c   1.000
_cell.angle_alpha   90.00
_cell.angle_beta   90.00
_cell.angle_gamma   90.00
#
_symmetry.space_group_name_H-M   'P 1'
#
loop_
_entity.id
_entity.type
_entity.pdbx_description
1 polymer ?
#
loop_
_entity_poly.entity_id
_entity_poly.type
_entity_poly.pdbx_seq_one_letter_code
_entity_poly.pdbx_strand_id
1 'polypeptide(L)'
;MPADNRIHPLIALRAVRGLLRNREDTRQAFLLVEALRGNTTLRQFARFCANESGRTLLAKHPSLLAHLSDRQSLAALPSGSLGRTYFDFVSEENLSAEGLVEASKIRATPPPADDITWFRERNREMHDLLHVVAGYGRDPLGEACVLAFTFAQNGSRGAAAIAMVGAWRNLRRLRTLRAPRAIWEAYRQGRRALWLIGADWETLLEQPLDEVRVRFRVAAPLHYPQLRERSVGAAAAEDQMRLVAA
;
A
#
# COMPACT_ATOMS: atom_id res chain seq x y z
N MET A 1 4.53 7.19 20.44
CA MET A 1 3.27 7.80 19.96
C MET A 1 2.18 7.54 20.98
N PRO A 2 1.29 8.49 21.29
CA PRO A 2 0.18 8.23 22.18
C PRO A 2 -0.70 7.12 21.59
N ALA A 3 -1.12 6.20 22.47
CA ALA A 3 -2.00 5.07 22.09
C ALA A 3 -3.48 5.51 21.98
N ASP A 4 -3.75 6.80 21.79
CA ASP A 4 -5.09 7.33 21.67
C ASP A 4 -5.58 7.33 20.21
N ASN A 5 -6.91 7.37 20.05
CA ASN A 5 -7.57 7.43 18.74
C ASN A 5 -7.77 8.88 18.25
N ARG A 6 -6.96 9.83 18.73
CA ARG A 6 -7.04 11.24 18.35
C ARG A 6 -6.24 11.51 17.08
N ILE A 7 -6.63 12.53 16.37
CA ILE A 7 -5.88 13.07 15.24
C ILE A 7 -4.87 14.06 15.80
N HIS A 8 -3.62 13.95 15.34
CA HIS A 8 -2.51 14.82 15.76
C HIS A 8 -2.07 15.72 14.59
N PRO A 9 -2.76 16.85 14.33
CA PRO A 9 -2.54 17.66 13.13
C PRO A 9 -1.14 18.27 13.04
N LEU A 10 -0.53 18.65 14.17
CA LEU A 10 0.84 19.18 14.19
C LEU A 10 1.89 18.13 13.82
N ILE A 11 1.71 16.88 14.29
CA ILE A 11 2.58 15.76 13.92
C ILE A 11 2.40 15.47 12.43
N ALA A 12 1.15 15.43 11.94
CA ALA A 12 0.86 15.23 10.54
C ALA A 12 1.51 16.31 9.64
N LEU A 13 1.43 17.58 10.04
CA LEU A 13 2.05 18.68 9.30
C LEU A 13 3.59 18.56 9.25
N ARG A 14 4.22 18.16 10.36
CA ARG A 14 5.68 17.91 10.41
C ARG A 14 6.05 16.75 9.48
N ALA A 15 5.28 15.65 9.52
CA ALA A 15 5.51 14.50 8.67
C ALA A 15 5.34 14.84 7.17
N VAL A 16 4.31 15.62 6.79
CA VAL A 16 4.16 16.12 5.41
C VAL A 16 5.37 16.95 4.99
N ARG A 17 5.87 17.86 5.85
CA ARG A 17 7.07 18.63 5.54
C ARG A 17 8.30 17.74 5.37
N GLY A 18 8.44 16.70 6.18
CA GLY A 18 9.47 15.67 6.04
C GLY A 18 9.41 14.97 4.69
N LEU A 19 8.23 14.47 4.31
CA LEU A 19 8.00 13.82 3.00
C LEU A 19 8.25 14.77 1.82
N LEU A 20 7.93 16.06 1.95
CA LEU A 20 8.21 17.03 0.91
C LEU A 20 9.72 17.27 0.72
N ARG A 21 10.54 17.13 1.79
CA ARG A 21 12.00 17.24 1.73
C ARG A 21 12.66 15.95 1.25
N ASN A 22 12.22 14.81 1.78
CA ASN A 22 12.72 13.49 1.40
C ASN A 22 11.54 12.51 1.21
N ARG A 23 11.29 12.13 -0.06
CA ARG A 23 10.18 11.22 -0.42
C ARG A 23 10.39 9.79 0.08
N GLU A 24 11.66 9.39 0.24
CA GLU A 24 12.05 8.02 0.60
C GLU A 24 12.09 7.81 2.12
N ASP A 25 11.83 8.86 2.87
CA ASP A 25 11.69 8.75 4.32
C ASP A 25 10.37 8.05 4.68
N THR A 26 10.38 6.73 4.53
CA THR A 26 9.26 5.83 4.86
C THR A 26 8.76 6.05 6.29
N ARG A 27 9.65 6.44 7.22
CA ARG A 27 9.29 6.77 8.60
C ARG A 27 8.30 7.94 8.65
N GLN A 28 8.49 8.98 7.82
CA GLN A 28 7.56 10.11 7.78
C GLN A 28 6.19 9.69 7.23
N ALA A 29 6.15 8.77 6.26
CA ALA A 29 4.91 8.22 5.76
C ALA A 29 4.13 7.47 6.87
N PHE A 30 4.80 6.60 7.63
CA PHE A 30 4.17 5.92 8.76
C PHE A 30 3.75 6.88 9.88
N LEU A 31 4.57 7.90 10.20
CA LEU A 31 4.21 8.94 11.16
C LEU A 31 2.94 9.69 10.73
N LEU A 32 2.80 10.01 9.43
CA LEU A 32 1.63 10.69 8.88
C LEU A 32 0.38 9.82 8.97
N VAL A 33 0.50 8.53 8.61
CA VAL A 33 -0.61 7.57 8.72
C VAL A 33 -1.06 7.44 10.18
N GLU A 34 -0.12 7.29 11.11
CA GLU A 34 -0.42 7.15 12.53
C GLU A 34 -1.03 8.44 13.12
N ALA A 35 -0.48 9.62 12.76
CA ALA A 35 -1.00 10.91 13.23
C ALA A 35 -2.43 11.21 12.76
N LEU A 36 -2.82 10.70 11.59
CA LEU A 36 -4.16 10.90 11.01
C LEU A 36 -5.10 9.70 11.20
N ARG A 37 -4.66 8.67 11.90
CA ARG A 37 -5.40 7.42 12.07
C ARG A 37 -6.80 7.63 12.65
N GLY A 38 -6.92 8.35 13.76
CA GLY A 38 -8.18 8.51 14.49
C GLY A 38 -8.85 7.16 14.77
N ASN A 39 -10.15 7.07 14.58
CA ASN A 39 -10.93 5.84 14.74
C ASN A 39 -10.98 4.96 13.47
N THR A 40 -10.17 5.25 12.44
CA THR A 40 -10.27 4.54 11.16
C THR A 40 -9.99 3.05 11.33
N THR A 41 -8.93 2.68 12.04
CA THR A 41 -8.58 1.26 12.29
C THR A 41 -9.69 0.53 13.05
N LEU A 42 -10.27 1.15 14.08
CA LEU A 42 -11.37 0.53 14.85
C LEU A 42 -12.59 0.25 13.99
N ARG A 43 -12.98 1.20 13.13
CA ARG A 43 -14.12 1.01 12.22
C ARG A 43 -13.86 -0.09 11.20
N GLN A 44 -12.64 -0.19 10.68
CA GLN A 44 -12.25 -1.24 9.75
C GLN A 44 -12.22 -2.60 10.43
N PHE A 45 -11.67 -2.66 11.65
CA PHE A 45 -11.64 -3.87 12.44
C PHE A 45 -13.06 -4.36 12.77
N ALA A 46 -13.97 -3.45 13.17
CA ALA A 46 -15.38 -3.79 13.38
C ALA A 46 -16.04 -4.34 12.10
N ARG A 47 -15.76 -3.75 10.92
CA ARG A 47 -16.23 -4.27 9.64
C ARG A 47 -15.64 -5.64 9.33
N PHE A 48 -14.37 -5.85 9.66
CA PHE A 48 -13.68 -7.13 9.48
C PHE A 48 -14.32 -8.22 10.32
N CYS A 49 -14.58 -7.96 11.60
CA CYS A 49 -15.28 -8.88 12.51
C CYS A 49 -16.72 -9.18 12.07
N ALA A 50 -17.39 -8.23 11.40
CA ALA A 50 -18.74 -8.43 10.87
C ALA A 50 -18.78 -9.30 9.61
N ASN A 51 -17.67 -9.41 8.89
CA ASN A 51 -17.54 -10.19 7.65
C ASN A 51 -17.23 -11.66 7.97
N GLU A 52 -17.82 -12.61 7.24
CA GLU A 52 -17.62 -14.06 7.45
C GLU A 52 -16.15 -14.47 7.24
N SER A 53 -15.54 -14.04 6.14
CA SER A 53 -14.11 -14.28 5.87
C SER A 53 -13.24 -13.69 7.00
N GLY A 54 -13.55 -12.46 7.46
CA GLY A 54 -12.83 -11.83 8.55
C GLY A 54 -12.91 -12.60 9.87
N ARG A 55 -14.07 -13.14 10.22
CA ARG A 55 -14.21 -14.00 11.43
C ARG A 55 -13.40 -15.28 11.32
N THR A 56 -13.41 -15.92 10.13
CA THR A 56 -12.63 -17.14 9.87
C THR A 56 -11.13 -16.87 10.01
N LEU A 57 -10.66 -15.74 9.46
CA LEU A 57 -9.27 -15.32 9.54
C LEU A 57 -8.87 -14.98 10.99
N LEU A 58 -9.73 -14.30 11.74
CA LEU A 58 -9.49 -14.01 13.18
C LEU A 58 -9.40 -15.28 14.02
N ALA A 59 -10.21 -16.29 13.74
CA ALA A 59 -10.14 -17.56 14.48
C ALA A 59 -8.85 -18.33 14.23
N LYS A 60 -8.23 -18.16 13.06
CA LYS A 60 -7.00 -18.88 12.62
C LYS A 60 -5.72 -18.09 12.84
N HIS A 61 -5.79 -16.75 12.85
CA HIS A 61 -4.63 -15.85 12.84
C HIS A 61 -3.52 -16.26 11.87
N PRO A 62 -3.82 -16.51 10.57
CA PRO A 62 -2.79 -16.90 9.63
C PRO A 62 -1.75 -15.79 9.48
N SER A 63 -0.49 -16.16 9.31
CA SER A 63 0.59 -15.20 9.04
C SER A 63 0.72 -14.94 7.55
N LEU A 64 0.14 -13.84 7.06
CA LEU A 64 0.31 -13.44 5.67
C LEU A 64 1.78 -13.20 5.34
N LEU A 65 2.52 -12.59 6.28
CA LEU A 65 3.97 -12.37 6.13
C LEU A 65 4.72 -13.68 5.86
N ALA A 66 4.40 -14.76 6.58
CA ALA A 66 5.06 -16.05 6.38
C ALA A 66 4.87 -16.56 4.93
N HIS A 67 3.64 -16.45 4.38
CA HIS A 67 3.36 -16.83 3.00
C HIS A 67 4.08 -15.93 1.98
N LEU A 68 4.13 -14.61 2.23
CA LEU A 68 4.78 -13.66 1.33
C LEU A 68 6.32 -13.72 1.39
N SER A 69 6.89 -14.25 2.48
CA SER A 69 8.33 -14.44 2.66
C SER A 69 8.82 -15.79 2.12
N ASP A 70 7.95 -16.76 1.91
CA ASP A 70 8.30 -18.07 1.34
C ASP A 70 8.51 -17.96 -0.17
N ARG A 71 9.71 -17.44 -0.52
CA ARG A 71 10.10 -17.22 -1.91
C ARG A 71 10.13 -18.48 -2.75
N GLN A 72 10.45 -19.63 -2.14
CA GLN A 72 10.51 -20.91 -2.85
C GLN A 72 9.10 -21.37 -3.25
N SER A 73 8.17 -21.35 -2.33
CA SER A 73 6.77 -21.70 -2.59
C SER A 73 6.12 -20.74 -3.61
N LEU A 74 6.35 -19.43 -3.47
CA LEU A 74 5.82 -18.43 -4.42
C LEU A 74 6.37 -18.61 -5.83
N ALA A 75 7.68 -18.90 -5.96
CA ALA A 75 8.32 -19.14 -7.26
C ALA A 75 7.83 -20.43 -7.94
N ALA A 76 7.36 -21.41 -7.17
CA ALA A 76 6.81 -22.67 -7.68
C ALA A 76 5.36 -22.56 -8.16
N LEU A 77 4.66 -21.48 -7.83
CA LEU A 77 3.27 -21.25 -8.25
C LEU A 77 3.17 -21.09 -9.77
N PRO A 78 2.02 -21.46 -10.37
CA PRO A 78 1.80 -21.30 -11.81
C PRO A 78 2.02 -19.86 -12.28
N SER A 79 2.61 -19.72 -13.47
CA SER A 79 2.76 -18.39 -14.10
C SER A 79 1.38 -17.74 -14.25
N GLY A 80 1.30 -16.44 -13.91
CA GLY A 80 0.05 -15.68 -13.94
C GLY A 80 -0.83 -15.87 -12.70
N SER A 81 -0.46 -16.71 -11.73
CA SER A 81 -1.11 -16.69 -10.42
C SER A 81 -0.76 -15.40 -9.66
N LEU A 82 -1.60 -15.01 -8.70
CA LEU A 82 -1.36 -13.83 -7.88
C LEU A 82 -0.02 -13.93 -7.15
N GLY A 83 0.28 -15.07 -6.51
CA GLY A 83 1.49 -15.27 -5.74
C GLY A 83 2.75 -15.30 -6.62
N ARG A 84 2.69 -15.90 -7.83
CA ARG A 84 3.83 -15.86 -8.76
C ARG A 84 4.05 -14.44 -9.28
N THR A 85 2.99 -13.72 -9.63
CA THR A 85 3.11 -12.31 -10.06
C THR A 85 3.64 -11.41 -8.93
N TYR A 86 3.23 -11.66 -7.68
CA TYR A 86 3.81 -10.99 -6.52
C TYR A 86 5.30 -11.28 -6.37
N PHE A 87 5.70 -12.56 -6.49
CA PHE A 87 7.12 -12.94 -6.44
C PHE A 87 7.95 -12.23 -7.50
N ASP A 88 7.47 -12.19 -8.74
CA ASP A 88 8.15 -11.52 -9.84
C ASP A 88 8.25 -10.00 -9.55
N PHE A 89 7.16 -9.37 -9.09
CA PHE A 89 7.09 -7.95 -8.72
C PHE A 89 8.11 -7.55 -7.64
N VAL A 90 8.19 -8.31 -6.54
CA VAL A 90 9.14 -7.98 -5.45
C VAL A 90 10.59 -8.33 -5.81
N SER A 91 10.80 -9.29 -6.72
CA SER A 91 12.13 -9.68 -7.20
C SER A 91 12.73 -8.63 -8.13
N GLU A 92 11.95 -8.05 -9.03
CA GLU A 92 12.37 -6.95 -9.89
C GLU A 92 12.87 -5.74 -9.09
N GLU A 93 12.28 -5.49 -7.93
CA GLU A 93 12.57 -4.34 -7.07
C GLU A 93 13.61 -4.64 -5.97
N ASN A 94 14.17 -5.85 -5.92
CA ASN A 94 15.10 -6.30 -4.86
C ASN A 94 14.51 -6.15 -3.43
N LEU A 95 13.22 -6.42 -3.28
CA LEU A 95 12.48 -6.22 -2.05
C LEU A 95 12.26 -7.53 -1.30
N SER A 96 11.97 -7.41 -0.01
CA SER A 96 11.43 -8.48 0.81
C SER A 96 10.22 -8.00 1.62
N ALA A 97 9.31 -8.92 1.93
CA ALA A 97 8.16 -8.62 2.77
C ALA A 97 8.61 -8.15 4.17
N GLU A 98 9.71 -8.70 4.67
CA GLU A 98 10.33 -8.31 5.95
C GLU A 98 10.85 -6.87 5.90
N GLY A 99 11.37 -6.40 4.77
CA GLY A 99 11.85 -5.03 4.60
C GLY A 99 10.75 -4.00 4.83
N LEU A 100 9.53 -4.24 4.36
CA LEU A 100 8.39 -3.37 4.62
C LEU A 100 8.00 -3.37 6.10
N VAL A 101 8.02 -4.55 6.74
CA VAL A 101 7.75 -4.69 8.17
C VAL A 101 8.80 -3.94 8.99
N GLU A 102 10.09 -4.10 8.68
CA GLU A 102 11.18 -3.39 9.38
C GLU A 102 11.06 -1.87 9.24
N ALA A 103 10.84 -1.37 8.04
CA ALA A 103 10.64 0.06 7.77
C ALA A 103 9.44 0.65 8.55
N SER A 104 8.45 -0.18 8.90
CA SER A 104 7.27 0.25 9.64
C SER A 104 7.42 0.26 11.17
N LYS A 105 8.51 -0.29 11.71
CA LYS A 105 8.76 -0.33 13.16
C LYS A 105 9.11 1.07 13.69
N ILE A 106 8.08 1.79 14.11
CA ILE A 106 8.21 3.13 14.73
C ILE A 106 8.33 3.02 16.26
N ARG A 107 7.95 1.88 16.84
CA ARG A 107 7.93 1.65 18.28
C ARG A 107 9.15 0.87 18.73
N ALA A 108 9.76 1.32 19.83
CA ALA A 108 10.84 0.58 20.50
C ALA A 108 10.32 -0.70 21.22
N THR A 109 9.02 -0.76 21.56
CA THR A 109 8.40 -1.88 22.25
C THR A 109 7.50 -2.65 21.28
N PRO A 110 7.57 -4.00 21.25
CA PRO A 110 6.63 -4.81 20.47
C PRO A 110 5.18 -4.45 20.82
N PRO A 111 4.26 -4.38 19.85
CA PRO A 111 2.87 -4.17 20.14
C PRO A 111 2.28 -5.40 20.88
N PRO A 112 1.18 -5.22 21.65
CA PRO A 112 0.49 -6.34 22.26
C PRO A 112 0.02 -7.31 21.17
N ALA A 113 0.08 -8.62 21.48
CA ALA A 113 -0.43 -9.68 20.61
C ALA A 113 -1.95 -9.79 20.77
N ASP A 114 -2.70 -8.84 20.22
CA ASP A 114 -4.16 -8.82 20.19
C ASP A 114 -4.68 -8.81 18.74
N ASP A 115 -5.96 -9.12 18.59
CA ASP A 115 -6.63 -9.23 17.28
C ASP A 115 -6.53 -7.95 16.45
N ILE A 116 -6.59 -6.79 17.08
CA ILE A 116 -6.50 -5.51 16.35
C ILE A 116 -5.07 -5.23 15.90
N THR A 117 -4.09 -5.68 16.66
CA THR A 117 -2.68 -5.60 16.27
C THR A 117 -2.39 -6.53 15.09
N TRP A 118 -2.81 -7.79 15.17
CA TRP A 118 -2.73 -8.73 14.06
C TRP A 118 -3.40 -8.18 12.79
N PHE A 119 -4.62 -7.64 12.92
CA PHE A 119 -5.32 -7.01 11.80
C PHE A 119 -4.54 -5.83 11.18
N ARG A 120 -3.88 -5.02 12.00
CA ARG A 120 -3.05 -3.89 11.52
C ARG A 120 -1.81 -4.38 10.79
N GLU A 121 -1.18 -5.42 11.30
CA GLU A 121 -0.01 -6.04 10.67
C GLU A 121 -0.39 -6.62 9.31
N ARG A 122 -1.46 -7.41 9.25
CA ARG A 122 -2.00 -7.95 8.00
C ARG A 122 -2.32 -6.86 6.97
N ASN A 123 -2.90 -5.73 7.39
CA ASN A 123 -3.17 -4.60 6.48
C ASN A 123 -1.90 -3.96 5.92
N ARG A 124 -0.80 -4.01 6.65
CA ARG A 124 0.50 -3.53 6.18
C ARG A 124 1.13 -4.52 5.20
N GLU A 125 1.08 -5.80 5.54
CA GLU A 125 1.66 -6.89 4.75
C GLU A 125 1.01 -7.03 3.37
N MET A 126 -0.29 -6.78 3.25
CA MET A 126 -0.99 -6.85 1.96
C MET A 126 -0.71 -5.67 1.02
N HIS A 127 0.08 -4.66 1.43
CA HIS A 127 0.31 -3.45 0.62
C HIS A 127 0.84 -3.78 -0.77
N ASP A 128 1.87 -4.63 -0.85
CA ASP A 128 2.47 -5.00 -2.14
C ASP A 128 1.55 -5.89 -2.99
N LEU A 129 0.67 -6.68 -2.36
CA LEU A 129 -0.39 -7.40 -3.09
C LEU A 129 -1.39 -6.43 -3.73
N LEU A 130 -1.67 -5.29 -3.09
CA LEU A 130 -2.53 -4.26 -3.69
C LEU A 130 -1.87 -3.61 -4.91
N HIS A 131 -0.54 -3.44 -4.94
CA HIS A 131 0.19 -3.04 -6.15
C HIS A 131 -0.07 -4.01 -7.30
N VAL A 132 0.10 -5.31 -7.04
CA VAL A 132 -0.07 -6.37 -8.04
C VAL A 132 -1.50 -6.44 -8.54
N VAL A 133 -2.48 -6.49 -7.64
CA VAL A 133 -3.90 -6.63 -8.01
C VAL A 133 -4.40 -5.39 -8.74
N ALA A 134 -4.04 -4.19 -8.27
CA ALA A 134 -4.48 -2.93 -8.88
C ALA A 134 -3.65 -2.52 -10.11
N GLY A 135 -2.51 -3.17 -10.37
CA GLY A 135 -1.68 -2.94 -11.56
C GLY A 135 -0.85 -1.66 -11.51
N TYR A 136 -0.42 -1.23 -10.31
CA TYR A 136 0.45 -0.06 -10.12
C TYR A 136 1.85 -0.49 -9.70
N GLY A 137 2.89 0.08 -10.31
CA GLY A 137 4.28 -0.14 -9.94
C GLY A 137 4.68 0.66 -8.69
N ARG A 138 5.94 0.51 -8.28
CA ARG A 138 6.50 1.22 -7.11
C ARG A 138 7.14 2.56 -7.43
N ASP A 139 7.11 2.99 -8.68
CA ASP A 139 7.51 4.34 -9.03
C ASP A 139 6.62 5.38 -8.31
N PRO A 140 7.07 6.63 -8.15
CA PRO A 140 6.36 7.61 -7.34
C PRO A 140 4.93 7.93 -7.79
N LEU A 141 4.57 7.68 -9.04
CA LEU A 141 3.19 7.81 -9.49
C LEU A 141 2.38 6.57 -9.12
N GLY A 142 2.95 5.37 -9.30
CA GLY A 142 2.32 4.10 -8.91
C GLY A 142 2.03 4.04 -7.42
N GLU A 143 2.99 4.45 -6.56
CA GLU A 143 2.80 4.58 -5.11
C GLU A 143 1.64 5.52 -4.77
N ALA A 144 1.56 6.68 -5.42
CA ALA A 144 0.45 7.61 -5.17
C ALA A 144 -0.89 7.02 -5.63
N CYS A 145 -0.91 6.22 -6.70
CA CYS A 145 -2.11 5.52 -7.18
C CYS A 145 -2.54 4.43 -6.19
N VAL A 146 -1.64 3.55 -5.73
CA VAL A 146 -2.01 2.51 -4.77
C VAL A 146 -2.48 3.08 -3.44
N LEU A 147 -1.90 4.18 -2.98
CA LEU A 147 -2.35 4.87 -1.77
C LEU A 147 -3.74 5.50 -1.94
N ALA A 148 -4.06 6.03 -3.11
CA ALA A 148 -5.41 6.52 -3.42
C ALA A 148 -6.43 5.37 -3.49
N PHE A 149 -6.07 4.23 -4.08
CA PHE A 149 -6.85 3.01 -4.08
C PHE A 149 -7.07 2.51 -2.64
N THR A 150 -6.02 2.42 -1.84
CA THR A 150 -6.05 2.02 -0.43
C THR A 150 -6.96 2.93 0.39
N PHE A 151 -6.87 4.24 0.20
CA PHE A 151 -7.78 5.19 0.85
C PHE A 151 -9.24 4.91 0.52
N ALA A 152 -9.54 4.62 -0.73
CA ALA A 152 -10.91 4.29 -1.16
C ALA A 152 -11.44 3.00 -0.50
N GLN A 153 -10.56 2.02 -0.24
CA GLN A 153 -10.89 0.76 0.39
C GLN A 153 -11.05 0.86 1.92
N ASN A 154 -10.19 1.63 2.57
CA ASN A 154 -10.05 1.61 4.02
C ASN A 154 -10.36 2.96 4.72
N GLY A 155 -10.52 4.05 3.98
CA GLY A 155 -10.75 5.37 4.55
C GLY A 155 -9.56 5.95 5.34
N SER A 156 -8.33 5.44 5.09
CA SER A 156 -7.12 5.93 5.76
C SER A 156 -6.80 7.37 5.35
N ARG A 157 -7.03 8.31 6.27
CA ARG A 157 -6.71 9.72 6.04
C ARG A 157 -5.22 9.95 5.78
N GLY A 158 -4.36 9.12 6.38
CA GLY A 158 -2.92 9.15 6.13
C GLY A 158 -2.59 8.77 4.70
N ALA A 159 -3.17 7.66 4.18
CA ALA A 159 -3.00 7.28 2.79
C ALA A 159 -3.51 8.37 1.83
N ALA A 160 -4.67 8.98 2.12
CA ALA A 160 -5.18 10.11 1.35
C ALA A 160 -4.21 11.31 1.34
N ALA A 161 -3.64 11.66 2.50
CA ALA A 161 -2.69 12.77 2.61
C ALA A 161 -1.41 12.49 1.81
N ILE A 162 -0.87 11.27 1.88
CA ILE A 162 0.31 10.88 1.10
C ILE A 162 -0.02 10.89 -0.40
N ALA A 163 -1.17 10.35 -0.81
CA ALA A 163 -1.62 10.38 -2.21
C ALA A 163 -1.77 11.81 -2.74
N MET A 164 -2.27 12.75 -1.94
CA MET A 164 -2.37 14.17 -2.32
C MET A 164 -0.99 14.82 -2.48
N VAL A 165 -0.06 14.56 -1.55
CA VAL A 165 1.34 15.01 -1.68
C VAL A 165 1.97 14.42 -2.94
N GLY A 166 1.75 13.12 -3.19
CA GLY A 166 2.17 12.43 -4.40
C GLY A 166 1.57 13.06 -5.67
N ALA A 167 0.28 13.37 -5.68
CA ALA A 167 -0.39 14.01 -6.80
C ALA A 167 0.23 15.38 -7.14
N TRP A 168 0.46 16.22 -6.12
CA TRP A 168 1.09 17.53 -6.30
C TRP A 168 2.54 17.39 -6.83
N ARG A 169 3.34 16.48 -6.26
CA ARG A 169 4.72 16.23 -6.70
C ARG A 169 4.77 15.71 -8.12
N ASN A 170 3.96 14.71 -8.46
CA ASN A 170 3.92 14.13 -9.80
C ASN A 170 3.40 15.14 -10.84
N LEU A 171 2.43 16.00 -10.48
CA LEU A 171 1.99 17.10 -11.34
C LEU A 171 3.16 18.04 -11.69
N ARG A 172 3.94 18.44 -10.68
CA ARG A 172 5.10 19.35 -10.88
C ARG A 172 6.23 18.68 -11.64
N ARG A 173 6.51 17.39 -11.33
CA ARG A 173 7.62 16.64 -11.91
C ARG A 173 7.35 16.24 -13.36
N LEU A 174 6.18 15.67 -13.63
CA LEU A 174 5.80 15.19 -14.96
C LEU A 174 5.22 16.30 -15.84
N ARG A 175 4.89 17.45 -15.24
CA ARG A 175 4.29 18.60 -15.93
C ARG A 175 3.09 18.22 -16.79
N THR A 176 2.21 17.36 -16.27
CA THR A 176 1.02 16.88 -16.98
C THR A 176 -0.14 16.65 -16.02
N LEU A 177 -1.34 17.07 -16.40
CA LEU A 177 -2.58 16.80 -15.69
C LEU A 177 -3.00 15.32 -15.76
N ARG A 178 -2.33 14.50 -16.59
CA ARG A 178 -2.59 13.06 -16.63
C ARG A 178 -2.18 12.36 -15.35
N ALA A 179 -1.14 12.85 -14.63
CA ALA A 179 -0.70 12.25 -13.37
C ALA A 179 -1.78 12.33 -12.27
N PRO A 180 -2.36 13.48 -11.90
CA PRO A 180 -3.47 13.52 -10.96
C PRO A 180 -4.73 12.79 -11.47
N ARG A 181 -4.94 12.68 -12.79
CA ARG A 181 -6.02 11.85 -13.36
C ARG A 181 -5.82 10.37 -13.10
N ALA A 182 -4.59 9.85 -13.22
CA ALA A 182 -4.25 8.45 -12.90
C ALA A 182 -4.52 8.15 -11.40
N ILE A 183 -4.17 9.07 -10.51
CA ILE A 183 -4.41 8.93 -9.06
C ILE A 183 -5.92 8.97 -8.76
N TRP A 184 -6.67 9.84 -9.43
CA TRP A 184 -8.12 9.89 -9.30
C TRP A 184 -8.80 8.63 -9.86
N GLU A 185 -8.30 8.09 -10.97
CA GLU A 185 -8.73 6.80 -11.53
C GLU A 185 -8.55 5.69 -10.49
N ALA A 186 -7.37 5.60 -9.86
CA ALA A 186 -7.06 4.63 -8.81
C ALA A 186 -8.03 4.72 -7.62
N TYR A 187 -8.32 5.94 -7.15
CA TYR A 187 -9.34 6.15 -6.12
C TYR A 187 -10.72 5.63 -6.55
N ARG A 188 -11.16 5.97 -7.78
CA ARG A 188 -12.45 5.51 -8.30
C ARG A 188 -12.49 3.98 -8.45
N GLN A 189 -11.41 3.37 -8.87
CA GLN A 189 -11.25 1.92 -8.97
C GLN A 189 -11.39 1.28 -7.59
N GLY A 190 -10.70 1.78 -6.57
CA GLY A 190 -10.82 1.30 -5.20
C GLY A 190 -12.23 1.47 -4.62
N ARG A 191 -12.98 2.51 -5.02
CA ARG A 191 -14.39 2.71 -4.64
C ARG A 191 -15.35 1.71 -5.28
N ARG A 192 -15.04 1.20 -6.47
CA ARG A 192 -15.86 0.24 -7.23
C ARG A 192 -15.52 -1.21 -6.90
N ALA A 193 -14.28 -1.44 -6.50
CA ALA A 193 -13.81 -2.76 -6.11
C ALA A 193 -14.55 -3.29 -4.88
N LEU A 194 -14.72 -4.60 -4.81
CA LEU A 194 -15.13 -5.26 -3.57
C LEU A 194 -14.07 -5.06 -2.50
N TRP A 195 -14.45 -5.29 -1.26
CA TRP A 195 -13.59 -4.97 -0.12
C TRP A 195 -12.45 -5.98 0.03
N LEU A 196 -11.27 -5.60 -0.43
CA LEU A 196 -10.05 -6.42 -0.45
C LEU A 196 -9.41 -6.61 0.94
N ILE A 197 -9.68 -5.71 1.89
CA ILE A 197 -9.09 -5.80 3.24
C ILE A 197 -9.59 -7.03 4.00
N GLY A 198 -10.80 -7.50 3.71
CA GLY A 198 -11.36 -8.73 4.27
C GLY A 198 -11.06 -9.99 3.44
N ALA A 199 -10.19 -9.92 2.45
CA ALA A 199 -9.87 -11.04 1.59
C ALA A 199 -8.97 -12.07 2.31
N ASP A 200 -9.19 -13.33 2.01
CA ASP A 200 -8.29 -14.44 2.37
C ASP A 200 -7.16 -14.49 1.32
N TRP A 201 -6.14 -13.68 1.56
CA TRP A 201 -5.01 -13.53 0.64
C TRP A 201 -4.23 -14.84 0.47
N GLU A 202 -4.14 -15.64 1.53
CA GLU A 202 -3.43 -16.90 1.53
C GLU A 202 -3.99 -17.85 0.45
N THR A 203 -5.31 -17.98 0.40
CA THR A 203 -5.97 -18.81 -0.64
C THR A 203 -5.96 -18.15 -2.02
N LEU A 204 -5.88 -16.82 -2.10
CA LEU A 204 -5.84 -16.10 -3.37
C LEU A 204 -4.47 -16.17 -4.06
N LEU A 205 -3.37 -16.40 -3.33
CA LEU A 205 -2.04 -16.49 -3.91
C LEU A 205 -1.93 -17.56 -5.01
N GLU A 206 -2.66 -18.66 -4.89
CA GLU A 206 -2.66 -19.76 -5.86
C GLU A 206 -3.55 -19.50 -7.08
N GLN A 207 -4.46 -18.51 -7.00
CA GLN A 207 -5.44 -18.24 -8.05
C GLN A 207 -4.85 -17.39 -9.19
N PRO A 208 -5.32 -17.57 -10.44
CA PRO A 208 -4.96 -16.67 -11.53
C PRO A 208 -5.28 -15.22 -11.19
N LEU A 209 -4.32 -14.31 -11.41
CA LEU A 209 -4.48 -12.89 -11.08
C LEU A 209 -5.70 -12.26 -11.75
N ASP A 210 -5.99 -12.66 -12.99
CA ASP A 210 -7.13 -12.11 -13.72
C ASP A 210 -8.48 -12.56 -13.11
N GLU A 211 -8.56 -13.78 -12.59
CA GLU A 211 -9.75 -14.25 -11.86
C GLU A 211 -9.91 -13.50 -10.54
N VAL A 212 -8.81 -13.25 -9.82
CA VAL A 212 -8.82 -12.40 -8.60
C VAL A 212 -9.32 -11.00 -8.93
N ARG A 213 -8.83 -10.39 -10.01
CA ARG A 213 -9.28 -9.07 -10.48
C ARG A 213 -10.78 -9.05 -10.82
N VAL A 214 -11.25 -10.04 -11.58
CA VAL A 214 -12.67 -10.18 -11.90
C VAL A 214 -13.51 -10.34 -10.64
N ARG A 215 -13.12 -11.26 -9.74
CA ARG A 215 -13.80 -11.50 -8.47
C ARG A 215 -13.94 -10.25 -7.62
N PHE A 216 -12.88 -9.44 -7.52
CA PHE A 216 -12.89 -8.20 -6.72
C PHE A 216 -13.27 -6.96 -7.52
N ARG A 217 -13.66 -7.07 -8.79
CA ARG A 217 -14.05 -5.96 -9.67
C ARG A 217 -12.95 -4.91 -9.81
N VAL A 218 -11.71 -5.35 -9.90
CA VAL A 218 -10.55 -4.49 -10.13
C VAL A 218 -10.20 -4.51 -11.60
N ALA A 219 -10.34 -3.37 -12.27
CA ALA A 219 -9.97 -3.23 -13.68
C ALA A 219 -8.49 -2.83 -13.83
N ALA A 220 -7.89 -3.12 -14.96
CA ALA A 220 -6.55 -2.60 -15.28
C ALA A 220 -6.58 -1.06 -15.37
N PRO A 221 -5.52 -0.36 -14.91
CA PRO A 221 -5.44 1.09 -15.01
C PRO A 221 -5.26 1.54 -16.46
N LEU A 222 -5.94 2.65 -16.85
CA LEU A 222 -5.87 3.20 -18.20
C LEU A 222 -4.80 4.29 -18.34
N HIS A 223 -4.68 5.17 -17.34
CA HIS A 223 -3.81 6.35 -17.43
C HIS A 223 -2.39 6.10 -16.90
N TYR A 224 -2.24 5.26 -15.89
CA TYR A 224 -0.95 4.99 -15.26
C TYR A 224 0.07 4.36 -16.21
N PRO A 225 -0.21 3.30 -17.01
CA PRO A 225 0.79 2.66 -17.88
C PRO A 225 1.44 3.64 -18.85
N GLN A 226 0.68 4.60 -19.35
CA GLN A 226 1.17 5.63 -20.30
C GLN A 226 2.19 6.60 -19.68
N LEU A 227 2.27 6.64 -18.35
CA LEU A 227 3.13 7.57 -17.59
C LEU A 227 4.23 6.85 -16.80
N ARG A 228 4.18 5.51 -16.69
CA ARG A 228 5.10 4.72 -15.86
C ARG A 228 6.56 5.01 -16.23
N GLU A 229 6.95 4.85 -17.47
CA GLU A 229 8.32 5.08 -17.93
C GLU A 229 8.80 6.51 -17.63
N ARG A 230 7.94 7.51 -17.85
CA ARG A 230 8.24 8.91 -17.51
C ARG A 230 8.38 9.11 -16.02
N SER A 231 7.58 8.43 -15.22
CA SER A 231 7.63 8.49 -13.76
C SER A 231 8.93 7.89 -13.22
N VAL A 232 9.33 6.73 -13.75
CA VAL A 232 10.61 6.06 -13.42
C VAL A 232 11.79 6.94 -13.83
N GLY A 233 11.84 7.39 -15.07
CA GLY A 233 12.96 8.22 -15.57
C GLY A 233 13.09 9.55 -14.83
N ALA A 234 11.99 10.22 -14.50
CA ALA A 234 12.01 11.46 -13.74
C ALA A 234 12.44 11.23 -12.27
N ALA A 235 12.14 10.08 -11.69
CA ALA A 235 12.60 9.71 -10.36
C ALA A 235 14.12 9.52 -10.32
N ALA A 236 14.65 8.75 -11.27
CA ALA A 236 16.09 8.50 -11.40
C ALA A 236 16.88 9.80 -11.59
N ALA A 237 16.38 10.73 -12.42
CA ALA A 237 17.01 12.03 -12.63
C ALA A 237 17.04 12.90 -11.34
N GLU A 238 15.97 12.89 -10.54
CA GLU A 238 15.95 13.58 -9.24
C GLU A 238 16.99 13.01 -8.27
N ASP A 239 17.12 11.69 -8.21
CA ASP A 239 18.05 11.02 -7.29
C ASP A 239 19.50 11.29 -7.69
N GLN A 240 19.80 11.27 -9.00
CA GLN A 240 21.12 11.61 -9.49
C GLN A 240 21.49 13.08 -9.18
N MET A 241 20.56 14.03 -9.34
CA MET A 241 20.81 15.42 -8.98
C MET A 241 21.06 15.60 -7.48
N ARG A 242 20.42 14.83 -6.62
CA ARG A 242 20.66 14.88 -5.16
C ARG A 242 22.04 14.36 -4.77
N LEU A 243 22.49 13.26 -5.42
CA LEU A 243 23.82 12.70 -5.17
C LEU A 243 24.94 13.66 -5.58
N VAL A 244 24.71 14.45 -6.62
CA VAL A 244 25.69 15.48 -7.07
C VAL A 244 25.69 16.72 -6.17
N ALA A 245 24.59 16.99 -5.44
CA ALA A 245 24.44 18.18 -4.58
C ALA A 245 24.80 17.91 -3.10
N ALA A 246 25.14 16.67 -2.70
CA ALA A 246 25.52 16.27 -1.35
C ALA A 246 27.02 16.11 -1.22
#